data_c75947874d5db9313e6b8b907a85c24c
#
_entry.id   c75947874d5db9313e6b8b907a85c24c
#
_cell.length_a   1.000
_cell.length_b   1.000
_cell.length_c   1.000
_cell.angle_alpha   90.00
_cell.angle_beta   90.00
_cell.angle_gamma   90.00
#
_symmetry.space_group_name_H-M   'P 1'
#
loop_
_entity.id
_entity.type
_entity.pdbx_description
1 polymer ?
#
loop_
_entity_poly.entity_id
_entity_poly.type
_entity_poly.pdbx_seq_one_letter_code
_entity_poly.pdbx_strand_id
1 'polypeptide(L)'
;TLEVAPTTDATQAGDEPLLIHKATGVPVVVGRDRAAAASLLLERHPDIRIVVCDDGLQHHRLARDVEVCVFDDRGCGNGRLLPAGPLREPWPRRGVHPELVAQGEALVLHTGHHPAFGGYTAKRELQALARTRDGATLTLDQLAQLPPSIALAGIAHTDAFFAMLRDRGISLRETVALPDHYPFDSIPTNILGGYPLICTEKDAAKLWRLLPQ
;
A
#
# COMPACT_ATOMS: atom_id res chain seq x y z
N THR A 1 17.92 -3.31 11.91
CA THR A 1 16.62 -3.87 12.29
C THR A 1 16.00 -2.98 13.36
N LEU A 2 14.74 -2.57 13.17
CA LEU A 2 14.03 -1.64 14.03
C LEU A 2 12.59 -2.14 14.20
N GLU A 3 12.10 -2.20 15.43
CA GLU A 3 10.67 -2.35 15.72
C GLU A 3 9.99 -0.99 15.66
N VAL A 4 8.88 -0.93 14.95
CA VAL A 4 8.11 0.30 14.74
C VAL A 4 7.27 0.60 15.98
N ALA A 5 7.42 1.80 16.52
CA ALA A 5 6.60 2.33 17.61
C ALA A 5 5.75 3.52 17.11
N PRO A 6 4.71 3.92 17.83
CA PRO A 6 3.90 5.08 17.46
C PRO A 6 4.70 6.38 17.28
N THR A 7 5.83 6.50 17.97
CA THR A 7 6.75 7.64 17.92
C THR A 7 7.89 7.49 16.91
N THR A 8 7.98 6.35 16.22
CA THR A 8 9.04 6.12 15.24
C THR A 8 8.90 7.10 14.07
N ASP A 9 10.00 7.71 13.66
CA ASP A 9 10.00 8.62 12.51
C ASP A 9 9.94 7.85 11.18
N ALA A 10 9.20 8.39 10.21
CA ALA A 10 9.05 7.82 8.87
C ALA A 10 10.39 7.68 8.12
N THR A 11 11.38 8.54 8.41
CA THR A 11 12.71 8.45 7.82
C THR A 11 13.49 7.21 8.29
N GLN A 12 13.12 6.66 9.44
CA GLN A 12 13.75 5.47 10.02
C GLN A 12 13.07 4.18 9.61
N ALA A 13 11.73 4.17 9.63
CA ALA A 13 10.94 2.96 9.39
C ALA A 13 10.37 2.86 7.96
N GLY A 14 10.22 3.99 7.30
CA GLY A 14 9.42 4.12 6.08
C GLY A 14 7.95 4.45 6.37
N ASP A 15 7.25 5.03 5.40
CA ASP A 15 5.85 5.44 5.54
C ASP A 15 4.91 4.23 5.70
N GLU A 16 5.09 3.19 4.90
CA GLU A 16 4.22 2.01 4.87
C GLU A 16 4.24 1.19 6.16
N PRO A 17 5.39 0.85 6.75
CA PRO A 17 5.43 0.16 8.04
C PRO A 17 4.76 0.94 9.18
N LEU A 18 4.92 2.26 9.20
CA LEU A 18 4.24 3.13 10.16
C LEU A 18 2.72 3.13 9.96
N LEU A 19 2.27 3.17 8.72
CA LEU A 19 0.86 3.12 8.38
C LEU A 19 0.25 1.77 8.81
N ILE A 20 0.92 0.67 8.50
CA ILE A 20 0.49 -0.68 8.92
C ILE A 20 0.37 -0.74 10.44
N HIS A 21 1.40 -0.33 11.17
CA HIS A 21 1.38 -0.33 12.63
C HIS A 21 0.23 0.51 13.19
N LYS A 22 0.03 1.72 12.69
CA LYS A 22 -1.05 2.63 13.12
C LYS A 22 -2.45 2.10 12.80
N ALA A 23 -2.61 1.51 11.63
CA ALA A 23 -3.91 1.03 11.17
C ALA A 23 -4.35 -0.27 11.85
N THR A 24 -3.40 -1.13 12.21
CA THR A 24 -3.70 -2.49 12.70
C THR A 24 -3.38 -2.71 14.18
N GLY A 25 -2.48 -1.90 14.75
CA GLY A 25 -1.94 -2.10 16.09
C GLY A 25 -1.03 -3.33 16.23
N VAL A 26 -0.76 -4.06 15.15
CA VAL A 26 0.12 -5.24 15.22
C VAL A 26 1.58 -4.82 15.33
N PRO A 27 2.45 -5.65 15.93
CA PRO A 27 3.88 -5.44 15.90
C PRO A 27 4.43 -5.43 14.47
N VAL A 28 5.27 -4.44 14.15
CA VAL A 28 5.92 -4.31 12.86
C VAL A 28 7.41 -4.14 13.08
N VAL A 29 8.23 -4.92 12.37
CA VAL A 29 9.70 -4.82 12.41
C VAL A 29 10.22 -4.59 11.01
N VAL A 30 11.10 -3.61 10.84
CA VAL A 30 11.75 -3.30 9.58
C VAL A 30 13.24 -3.61 9.64
N GLY A 31 13.79 -4.08 8.52
CA GLY A 31 15.21 -4.41 8.43
C GLY A 31 15.60 -4.90 7.04
N ARG A 32 16.83 -4.65 6.62
CA ARG A 32 17.38 -5.15 5.35
C ARG A 32 17.50 -6.67 5.36
N ASP A 33 17.95 -7.25 6.48
CA ASP A 33 17.95 -8.69 6.70
C ASP A 33 16.56 -9.09 7.25
N ARG A 34 15.74 -9.67 6.39
CA ARG A 34 14.36 -10.08 6.73
C ARG A 34 14.34 -11.26 7.72
N ALA A 35 15.34 -12.14 7.67
CA ALA A 35 15.45 -13.23 8.63
C ALA A 35 15.76 -12.72 10.04
N ALA A 36 16.70 -11.78 10.17
CA ALA A 36 16.99 -11.12 11.44
C ALA A 36 15.80 -10.27 11.95
N ALA A 37 15.03 -9.66 11.05
CA ALA A 37 13.82 -8.92 11.43
C ALA A 37 12.73 -9.86 11.96
N ALA A 38 12.51 -11.00 11.32
CA ALA A 38 11.55 -12.00 11.76
C ALA A 38 11.98 -12.62 13.12
N SER A 39 13.27 -12.90 13.30
CA SER A 39 13.79 -13.42 14.59
C SER A 39 13.56 -12.43 15.73
N LEU A 40 13.85 -11.15 15.51
CA LEU A 40 13.62 -10.09 16.51
C LEU A 40 12.13 -9.95 16.85
N LEU A 41 11.25 -10.04 15.83
CA LEU A 41 9.81 -9.98 16.03
C LEU A 41 9.32 -11.13 16.92
N LEU A 42 9.73 -12.36 16.64
CA LEU A 42 9.33 -13.53 17.40
C LEU A 42 9.94 -13.58 18.81
N GLU A 43 11.16 -13.06 18.98
CA GLU A 43 11.79 -12.93 20.29
C GLU A 43 11.00 -11.98 21.20
N ARG A 44 10.55 -10.85 20.67
CA ARG A 44 9.83 -9.85 21.43
C ARG A 44 8.34 -10.15 21.62
N HIS A 45 7.78 -10.89 20.68
CA HIS A 45 6.36 -11.23 20.64
C HIS A 45 6.15 -12.73 20.43
N PRO A 46 6.43 -13.56 21.44
CA PRO A 46 6.41 -15.03 21.32
C PRO A 46 5.02 -15.62 21.03
N ASP A 47 3.96 -14.86 21.24
CA ASP A 47 2.58 -15.26 20.94
C ASP A 47 2.18 -15.13 19.48
N ILE A 48 3.03 -14.53 18.64
CA ILE A 48 2.79 -14.40 17.20
C ILE A 48 2.83 -15.79 16.56
N ARG A 49 1.78 -16.09 15.79
CA ARG A 49 1.67 -17.35 15.04
C ARG A 49 1.81 -17.19 13.54
N ILE A 50 1.60 -15.97 13.03
CA ILE A 50 1.69 -15.65 11.61
C ILE A 50 2.56 -14.40 11.46
N VAL A 51 3.60 -14.53 10.63
CA VAL A 51 4.46 -13.42 10.21
C VAL A 51 4.19 -13.13 8.74
N VAL A 52 3.75 -11.91 8.44
CA VAL A 52 3.53 -11.46 7.06
C VAL A 52 4.75 -10.63 6.64
N CYS A 53 5.39 -11.02 5.53
CA CYS A 53 6.53 -10.31 4.97
C CYS A 53 6.11 -9.60 3.69
N ASP A 54 6.10 -8.27 3.70
CA ASP A 54 5.86 -7.46 2.52
C ASP A 54 7.11 -7.44 1.63
N ASP A 55 6.88 -7.58 0.30
CA ASP A 55 7.92 -7.65 -0.74
C ASP A 55 9.01 -8.70 -0.44
N GLY A 56 8.59 -9.86 0.07
CA GLY A 56 9.47 -10.89 0.60
C GLY A 56 10.00 -11.93 -0.39
N LEU A 57 9.47 -11.99 -1.62
CA LEU A 57 9.72 -13.12 -2.53
C LEU A 57 11.21 -13.35 -2.87
N GLN A 58 12.02 -12.29 -3.00
CA GLN A 58 13.43 -12.37 -3.30
C GLN A 58 14.33 -12.54 -2.04
N HIS A 59 13.74 -12.58 -0.84
CA HIS A 59 14.49 -12.82 0.40
C HIS A 59 14.62 -14.31 0.69
N HIS A 60 15.41 -15.04 -0.08
CA HIS A 60 15.53 -16.51 -0.04
C HIS A 60 16.06 -17.07 1.29
N ARG A 61 16.67 -16.25 2.15
CA ARG A 61 17.11 -16.64 3.50
C ARG A 61 15.98 -16.68 4.52
N LEU A 62 14.83 -16.09 4.20
CA LEU A 62 13.64 -16.15 5.04
C LEU A 62 12.83 -17.39 4.64
N ALA A 63 12.74 -18.36 5.56
CA ALA A 63 11.83 -19.48 5.40
C ALA A 63 10.37 -18.99 5.38
N ARG A 64 9.53 -19.65 4.60
CA ARG A 64 8.13 -19.27 4.43
C ARG A 64 7.28 -20.50 4.11
N ASP A 65 6.09 -20.53 4.67
CA ASP A 65 5.15 -21.62 4.49
C ASP A 65 4.18 -21.34 3.34
N VAL A 66 3.89 -20.05 3.10
CA VAL A 66 2.97 -19.59 2.04
C VAL A 66 3.57 -18.40 1.31
N GLU A 67 3.44 -18.39 0.00
CA GLU A 67 3.78 -17.26 -0.87
C GLU A 67 2.53 -16.70 -1.53
N VAL A 68 2.37 -15.38 -1.54
CA VAL A 68 1.31 -14.69 -2.27
C VAL A 68 1.93 -13.83 -3.36
N CYS A 69 1.75 -14.25 -4.62
CA CYS A 69 2.22 -13.50 -5.78
C CYS A 69 1.11 -12.56 -6.27
N VAL A 70 1.31 -11.27 -6.10
CA VAL A 70 0.31 -10.25 -6.44
C VAL A 70 0.54 -9.72 -7.85
N PHE A 71 -0.51 -9.71 -8.66
CA PHE A 71 -0.53 -9.17 -10.02
C PHE A 71 -1.62 -8.13 -10.19
N ASP A 72 -1.34 -7.08 -10.93
CA ASP A 72 -2.34 -6.15 -11.45
C ASP A 72 -2.78 -6.54 -12.87
N ASP A 73 -3.56 -5.70 -13.56
CA ASP A 73 -4.06 -5.96 -14.91
C ASP A 73 -2.96 -6.07 -15.98
N ARG A 74 -1.74 -5.64 -15.69
CA ARG A 74 -0.57 -5.81 -16.57
C ARG A 74 -0.09 -7.27 -16.58
N GLY A 75 -0.47 -8.08 -15.58
CA GLY A 75 -0.02 -9.46 -15.44
C GLY A 75 1.51 -9.57 -15.47
N CYS A 76 2.02 -10.37 -16.39
CA CYS A 76 3.47 -10.51 -16.60
C CYS A 76 4.06 -9.45 -17.54
N GLY A 77 3.25 -8.49 -18.03
CA GLY A 77 3.68 -7.51 -19.01
C GLY A 77 4.20 -8.18 -20.29
N ASN A 78 5.43 -7.84 -20.70
CA ASN A 78 6.08 -8.47 -21.85
C ASN A 78 6.77 -9.83 -21.53
N GLY A 79 6.61 -10.36 -20.31
CA GLY A 79 7.18 -11.62 -19.84
C GLY A 79 8.70 -11.59 -19.60
N ARG A 80 9.33 -10.41 -19.65
CA ARG A 80 10.79 -10.27 -19.48
C ARG A 80 11.14 -9.79 -18.08
N LEU A 81 12.35 -10.14 -17.66
CA LEU A 81 12.92 -9.67 -16.40
C LEU A 81 13.41 -8.22 -16.51
N LEU A 82 13.52 -7.55 -15.38
CA LEU A 82 14.20 -6.27 -15.26
C LEU A 82 15.61 -6.33 -15.85
N PRO A 83 16.08 -5.29 -16.57
CA PRO A 83 15.37 -4.04 -16.88
C PRO A 83 14.54 -4.10 -18.17
N ALA A 84 14.52 -5.23 -18.88
CA ALA A 84 13.83 -5.38 -20.18
C ALA A 84 12.30 -5.57 -20.06
N GLY A 85 11.80 -5.84 -18.87
CA GLY A 85 10.40 -6.00 -18.55
C GLY A 85 10.12 -5.82 -17.04
N PRO A 86 8.88 -6.03 -16.58
CA PRO A 86 8.48 -5.71 -15.21
C PRO A 86 8.81 -6.79 -14.18
N LEU A 87 9.21 -7.99 -14.62
CA LEU A 87 9.37 -9.12 -13.72
C LEU A 87 10.71 -9.07 -12.99
N ARG A 88 10.70 -9.34 -11.68
CA ARG A 88 11.91 -9.52 -10.85
C ARG A 88 12.46 -10.94 -10.97
N GLU A 89 11.61 -11.91 -11.28
CA GLU A 89 11.95 -13.32 -11.49
C GLU A 89 11.04 -13.94 -12.57
N PRO A 90 11.43 -15.07 -13.20
CA PRO A 90 10.62 -15.69 -14.24
C PRO A 90 9.24 -16.09 -13.73
N TRP A 91 8.21 -15.91 -14.57
CA TRP A 91 6.88 -16.38 -14.27
C TRP A 91 6.36 -17.28 -15.42
N PRO A 92 5.75 -18.43 -15.15
CA PRO A 92 5.66 -19.08 -13.82
C PRO A 92 7.05 -19.41 -13.25
N ARG A 93 7.16 -19.39 -11.92
CA ARG A 93 8.44 -19.66 -11.24
C ARG A 93 8.90 -21.08 -11.54
N ARG A 94 10.16 -21.24 -11.91
CA ARG A 94 10.77 -22.57 -12.09
C ARG A 94 10.92 -23.22 -10.71
N GLY A 95 10.38 -24.44 -10.55
CA GLY A 95 10.45 -25.19 -9.30
C GLY A 95 9.30 -24.95 -8.32
N VAL A 96 8.37 -24.04 -8.60
CA VAL A 96 7.04 -24.07 -7.98
C VAL A 96 6.26 -25.14 -8.74
N HIS A 97 6.23 -26.36 -8.18
CA HIS A 97 5.43 -27.43 -8.76
C HIS A 97 3.96 -27.00 -8.79
N PRO A 98 3.20 -27.34 -9.85
CA PRO A 98 1.75 -27.17 -9.85
C PRO A 98 1.10 -27.73 -8.61
N GLU A 99 1.71 -28.75 -7.99
CA GLU A 99 1.31 -29.36 -6.73
C GLU A 99 1.41 -28.40 -5.53
N LEU A 100 2.42 -27.51 -5.48
CA LEU A 100 2.54 -26.49 -4.41
C LEU A 100 1.42 -25.44 -4.52
N VAL A 101 1.05 -25.07 -5.74
CA VAL A 101 -0.13 -24.21 -5.96
C VAL A 101 -1.42 -24.96 -5.57
N ALA A 102 -1.50 -26.25 -5.87
CA ALA A 102 -2.63 -27.10 -5.51
C ALA A 102 -2.71 -27.35 -3.98
N GLN A 103 -1.58 -27.33 -3.28
CA GLN A 103 -1.49 -27.46 -1.82
C GLN A 103 -1.67 -26.12 -1.08
N GLY A 104 -1.79 -25.00 -1.82
CA GLY A 104 -2.01 -23.67 -1.24
C GLY A 104 -0.76 -23.00 -0.69
N GLU A 105 0.43 -23.53 -0.98
CA GLU A 105 1.71 -22.93 -0.54
C GLU A 105 2.11 -21.73 -1.37
N ALA A 106 1.68 -21.67 -2.64
CA ALA A 106 1.87 -20.51 -3.52
C ALA A 106 0.51 -20.07 -4.07
N LEU A 107 0.11 -18.86 -3.73
CA LEU A 107 -1.16 -18.27 -4.14
C LEU A 107 -0.91 -17.16 -5.16
N VAL A 108 -1.75 -17.12 -6.19
CA VAL A 108 -1.81 -16.00 -7.14
C VAL A 108 -2.98 -15.11 -6.76
N LEU A 109 -2.70 -13.82 -6.56
CA LEU A 109 -3.71 -12.82 -6.22
C LEU A 109 -3.72 -11.70 -7.26
N HIS A 110 -4.84 -11.52 -7.94
CA HIS A 110 -5.06 -10.43 -8.87
C HIS A 110 -5.75 -9.26 -8.17
N THR A 111 -5.17 -8.07 -8.28
CA THR A 111 -5.72 -6.82 -7.70
C THR A 111 -6.33 -5.91 -8.76
N GLY A 112 -6.34 -6.33 -10.03
CA GLY A 112 -6.95 -5.64 -11.15
C GLY A 112 -8.37 -6.15 -11.46
N HIS A 113 -8.93 -5.65 -12.56
CA HIS A 113 -10.27 -6.01 -13.04
C HIS A 113 -10.25 -7.12 -14.09
N HIS A 114 -9.10 -7.33 -14.74
CA HIS A 114 -8.92 -8.27 -15.86
C HIS A 114 -7.77 -9.23 -15.58
N PRO A 115 -7.98 -10.30 -14.80
CA PRO A 115 -6.93 -11.28 -14.52
C PRO A 115 -6.38 -11.87 -15.80
N ALA A 116 -5.05 -11.83 -15.97
CA ALA A 116 -4.37 -12.35 -17.16
C ALA A 116 -4.28 -13.90 -17.18
N PHE A 117 -4.44 -14.53 -16.02
CA PHE A 117 -4.39 -16.00 -15.84
C PHE A 117 -5.13 -16.39 -14.55
N GLY A 118 -5.19 -17.69 -14.26
CA GLY A 118 -5.90 -18.22 -13.09
C GLY A 118 -5.33 -17.73 -11.76
N GLY A 119 -6.18 -17.54 -10.76
CA GLY A 119 -5.83 -17.10 -9.42
C GLY A 119 -7.03 -16.56 -8.65
N TYR A 120 -6.78 -16.10 -7.43
CA TYR A 120 -7.77 -15.39 -6.63
C TYR A 120 -7.83 -13.92 -7.05
N THR A 121 -8.96 -13.27 -6.79
CA THR A 121 -9.12 -11.83 -7.06
C THR A 121 -9.36 -11.09 -5.76
N ALA A 122 -8.70 -9.93 -5.61
CA ALA A 122 -8.93 -8.98 -4.54
C ALA A 122 -9.40 -7.66 -5.15
N LYS A 123 -10.47 -7.11 -4.60
CA LYS A 123 -10.98 -5.81 -5.01
C LYS A 123 -10.37 -4.73 -4.11
N ARG A 124 -9.86 -3.67 -4.74
CA ARG A 124 -9.45 -2.47 -4.02
C ARG A 124 -10.67 -1.60 -3.79
N GLU A 125 -10.88 -1.19 -2.55
CA GLU A 125 -11.98 -0.32 -2.19
C GLU A 125 -11.49 0.78 -1.24
N LEU A 126 -12.18 1.92 -1.27
CA LEU A 126 -12.00 2.93 -0.25
C LEU A 126 -12.51 2.40 1.09
N GLN A 127 -11.83 2.74 2.17
CA GLN A 127 -12.36 2.47 3.51
C GLN A 127 -13.69 3.20 3.69
N ALA A 128 -14.57 2.65 4.52
CA ALA A 128 -15.88 3.22 4.78
C ALA A 128 -15.83 4.62 5.43
N LEU A 129 -14.73 4.93 6.10
CA LEU A 129 -14.52 6.19 6.81
C LEU A 129 -13.28 6.91 6.28
N ALA A 130 -13.42 8.20 6.01
CA ALA A 130 -12.33 9.13 5.84
C ALA A 130 -11.99 9.79 7.18
N ARG A 131 -10.72 10.03 7.44
CA ARG A 131 -10.24 10.70 8.66
C ARG A 131 -9.85 12.14 8.34
N THR A 132 -10.31 13.07 9.13
CA THR A 132 -9.90 14.47 9.03
C THR A 132 -8.60 14.72 9.82
N ARG A 133 -7.97 15.85 9.57
CA ARG A 133 -6.70 16.24 10.23
C ARG A 133 -6.82 16.36 11.75
N ASP A 134 -7.95 16.81 12.25
CA ASP A 134 -8.26 16.94 13.68
C ASP A 134 -8.65 15.63 14.35
N GLY A 135 -8.64 14.51 13.56
CA GLY A 135 -8.94 13.16 14.05
C GLY A 135 -10.41 12.78 14.00
N ALA A 136 -11.29 13.66 13.55
CA ALA A 136 -12.68 13.29 13.31
C ALA A 136 -12.80 12.34 12.10
N THR A 137 -13.92 11.67 11.98
CA THR A 137 -14.20 10.74 10.87
C THR A 137 -15.47 11.15 10.12
N LEU A 138 -15.45 10.98 8.81
CA LEU A 138 -16.57 11.18 7.92
C LEU A 138 -16.86 9.88 7.17
N THR A 139 -18.10 9.53 7.02
CA THR A 139 -18.50 8.47 6.08
C THR A 139 -18.25 8.93 4.63
N LEU A 140 -18.12 8.00 3.70
CA LEU A 140 -18.01 8.36 2.27
C LEU A 140 -19.23 9.13 1.77
N ASP A 141 -20.42 8.82 2.29
CA ASP A 141 -21.66 9.56 1.95
C ASP A 141 -21.61 11.01 2.46
N GLN A 142 -21.09 11.24 3.67
CA GLN A 142 -20.88 12.59 4.18
C GLN A 142 -19.81 13.33 3.37
N LEU A 143 -18.76 12.63 2.95
CA LEU A 143 -17.72 13.20 2.11
C LEU A 143 -18.27 13.60 0.73
N ALA A 144 -19.22 12.81 0.17
CA ALA A 144 -19.89 13.11 -1.09
C ALA A 144 -20.82 14.34 -1.02
N GLN A 145 -21.26 14.74 0.18
CA GLN A 145 -22.06 15.96 0.38
C GLN A 145 -21.21 17.23 0.53
N LEU A 146 -19.89 17.11 0.62
CA LEU A 146 -19.04 18.28 0.67
C LEU A 146 -19.00 19.03 -0.68
N PRO A 147 -18.66 20.32 -0.67
CA PRO A 147 -18.36 21.06 -1.90
C PRO A 147 -17.30 20.32 -2.74
N PRO A 148 -17.23 20.61 -4.05
CA PRO A 148 -16.24 19.99 -4.92
C PRO A 148 -14.84 20.10 -4.33
N SER A 149 -14.16 18.96 -4.18
CA SER A 149 -12.89 18.80 -3.47
C SER A 149 -11.72 18.71 -4.43
N ILE A 150 -10.52 19.05 -3.97
CA ILE A 150 -9.27 18.71 -4.66
C ILE A 150 -8.81 17.35 -4.16
N ALA A 151 -8.61 16.39 -5.07
CA ALA A 151 -8.03 15.09 -4.73
C ALA A 151 -6.56 15.06 -5.11
N LEU A 152 -5.71 14.65 -4.17
CA LEU A 152 -4.26 14.61 -4.34
C LEU A 152 -3.75 13.23 -3.97
N ALA A 153 -2.84 12.66 -4.77
CA ALA A 153 -2.22 11.38 -4.47
C ALA A 153 -0.80 11.29 -5.01
N GLY A 154 0.13 10.81 -4.15
CA GLY A 154 1.52 10.46 -4.45
C GLY A 154 1.75 8.95 -4.29
N ILE A 155 0.99 8.16 -5.05
CA ILE A 155 1.03 6.70 -5.07
C ILE A 155 1.16 6.18 -6.51
N ALA A 156 1.59 4.93 -6.67
CA ALA A 156 1.84 4.32 -7.99
C ALA A 156 0.62 4.32 -8.94
N HIS A 157 -0.62 4.27 -8.41
CA HIS A 157 -1.86 4.19 -9.19
C HIS A 157 -2.83 5.30 -8.78
N THR A 158 -2.48 6.55 -9.03
CA THR A 158 -3.28 7.73 -8.68
C THR A 158 -4.65 7.74 -9.35
N ASP A 159 -4.72 7.35 -10.63
CA ASP A 159 -5.97 7.33 -11.42
C ASP A 159 -7.00 6.38 -10.82
N ALA A 160 -6.56 5.23 -10.30
CA ALA A 160 -7.46 4.28 -9.65
C ALA A 160 -8.06 4.87 -8.36
N PHE A 161 -7.27 5.61 -7.58
CA PHE A 161 -7.76 6.31 -6.40
C PHE A 161 -8.80 7.39 -6.76
N PHE A 162 -8.52 8.21 -7.77
CA PHE A 162 -9.46 9.24 -8.21
C PHE A 162 -10.75 8.64 -8.81
N ALA A 163 -10.65 7.52 -9.51
CA ALA A 163 -11.81 6.79 -10.01
C ALA A 163 -12.68 6.29 -8.85
N MET A 164 -12.09 5.65 -7.85
CA MET A 164 -12.82 5.17 -6.66
C MET A 164 -13.55 6.30 -5.92
N LEU A 165 -12.98 7.50 -5.84
CA LEU A 165 -13.66 8.67 -5.24
C LEU A 165 -14.88 9.07 -6.07
N ARG A 166 -14.73 9.16 -7.40
CA ARG A 166 -15.84 9.50 -8.30
C ARG A 166 -16.96 8.45 -8.28
N ASP A 167 -16.61 7.18 -8.25
CA ASP A 167 -17.57 6.06 -8.17
C ASP A 167 -18.41 6.09 -6.89
N ARG A 168 -17.89 6.73 -5.83
CA ARG A 168 -18.61 6.99 -4.57
C ARG A 168 -19.40 8.31 -4.58
N GLY A 169 -19.50 8.97 -5.75
CA GLY A 169 -20.25 10.22 -5.89
C GLY A 169 -19.55 11.45 -5.33
N ILE A 170 -18.27 11.36 -4.97
CA ILE A 170 -17.50 12.50 -4.46
C ILE A 170 -17.16 13.42 -5.62
N SER A 171 -17.61 14.68 -5.52
CA SER A 171 -17.38 15.69 -6.55
C SER A 171 -15.91 16.17 -6.47
N LEU A 172 -15.15 15.95 -7.53
CA LEU A 172 -13.77 16.39 -7.64
C LEU A 172 -13.66 17.60 -8.57
N ARG A 173 -13.24 18.74 -8.03
CA ARG A 173 -12.92 19.95 -8.80
C ARG A 173 -11.62 19.76 -9.59
N GLU A 174 -10.62 19.18 -8.95
CA GLU A 174 -9.29 18.97 -9.50
C GLU A 174 -8.70 17.68 -8.96
N THR A 175 -7.87 17.03 -9.77
CA THR A 175 -7.08 15.87 -9.36
C THR A 175 -5.60 16.15 -9.59
N VAL A 176 -4.79 15.97 -8.56
CA VAL A 176 -3.35 16.24 -8.58
C VAL A 176 -2.62 14.91 -8.40
N ALA A 177 -2.12 14.37 -9.50
CA ALA A 177 -1.27 13.18 -9.50
C ALA A 177 0.18 13.58 -9.25
N LEU A 178 0.79 13.04 -8.21
CA LEU A 178 2.18 13.24 -7.86
C LEU A 178 2.97 11.94 -8.07
N PRO A 179 4.29 12.02 -8.27
CA PRO A 179 5.14 10.84 -8.27
C PRO A 179 4.96 10.01 -7.01
N ASP A 180 5.13 8.69 -7.12
CA ASP A 180 5.10 7.82 -5.93
C ASP A 180 6.18 8.25 -4.93
N HIS A 181 5.88 8.16 -3.64
CA HIS A 181 6.72 8.63 -2.53
C HIS A 181 7.07 10.13 -2.57
N TYR A 182 6.21 10.98 -3.15
CA TYR A 182 6.43 12.42 -3.20
C TYR A 182 6.71 12.99 -1.80
N PRO A 183 7.77 13.83 -1.62
CA PRO A 183 8.17 14.33 -0.30
C PRO A 183 7.27 15.41 0.26
N PHE A 184 6.46 16.07 -0.57
CA PHE A 184 5.58 17.20 -0.26
C PHE A 184 6.27 18.52 0.12
N ASP A 185 7.60 18.61 -0.01
CA ASP A 185 8.36 19.82 0.36
C ASP A 185 8.05 21.03 -0.55
N SER A 186 7.42 20.81 -1.70
CA SER A 186 7.24 21.81 -2.76
C SER A 186 5.82 21.90 -3.33
N ILE A 187 4.79 21.51 -2.57
CA ILE A 187 3.42 21.70 -3.06
C ILE A 187 3.11 23.17 -3.14
N PRO A 188 2.66 23.67 -4.30
CA PRO A 188 2.18 25.02 -4.40
C PRO A 188 0.98 25.22 -3.48
N THR A 189 1.11 26.07 -2.48
CA THR A 189 0.05 26.35 -1.50
C THR A 189 -1.21 26.95 -2.13
N ASN A 190 -1.10 27.48 -3.36
CA ASN A 190 -2.22 27.98 -4.15
C ASN A 190 -3.19 26.88 -4.62
N ILE A 191 -2.77 25.61 -4.68
CA ILE A 191 -3.67 24.48 -4.98
C ILE A 191 -4.67 24.28 -3.84
N LEU A 192 -4.33 24.71 -2.62
CA LEU A 192 -5.13 24.55 -1.41
C LEU A 192 -6.16 25.68 -1.19
N GLY A 193 -6.43 26.50 -2.20
CA GLY A 193 -7.22 27.71 -2.13
C GLY A 193 -8.69 27.55 -1.70
N GLY A 194 -8.94 27.17 -0.44
CA GLY A 194 -10.27 27.20 0.19
C GLY A 194 -11.21 26.04 -0.18
N TYR A 195 -10.71 25.03 -0.90
CA TYR A 195 -11.48 23.79 -1.20
C TYR A 195 -11.08 22.66 -0.26
N PRO A 196 -12.02 21.74 0.08
CA PRO A 196 -11.67 20.53 0.81
C PRO A 196 -10.60 19.74 0.05
N LEU A 197 -9.59 19.26 0.78
CA LEU A 197 -8.52 18.44 0.23
C LEU A 197 -8.71 16.98 0.64
N ILE A 198 -8.70 16.09 -0.33
CA ILE A 198 -8.76 14.64 -0.12
C ILE A 198 -7.45 14.03 -0.60
N CYS A 199 -6.81 13.24 0.24
CA CYS A 199 -5.60 12.50 -0.11
C CYS A 199 -5.62 11.09 0.44
N THR A 200 -4.67 10.27 0.03
CA THR A 200 -4.49 8.95 0.63
C THR A 200 -3.94 9.08 2.05
N GLU A 201 -4.15 8.07 2.89
CA GLU A 201 -3.62 8.06 4.26
C GLU A 201 -2.08 8.09 4.28
N LYS A 202 -1.43 7.47 3.28
CA LYS A 202 0.02 7.54 3.06
C LYS A 202 0.49 8.98 2.85
N ASP A 203 -0.22 9.73 2.03
CA ASP A 203 0.10 11.13 1.72
C ASP A 203 -0.23 12.06 2.89
N ALA A 204 -1.36 11.80 3.58
CA ALA A 204 -1.79 12.58 4.74
C ALA A 204 -0.74 12.62 5.84
N ALA A 205 -0.04 11.52 6.09
CA ALA A 205 1.00 11.44 7.11
C ALA A 205 2.12 12.46 6.91
N LYS A 206 2.42 12.81 5.65
CA LYS A 206 3.42 13.83 5.28
C LYS A 206 2.79 15.21 5.16
N LEU A 207 1.68 15.30 4.44
CA LEU A 207 1.03 16.55 4.09
C LEU A 207 0.53 17.32 5.32
N TRP A 208 0.00 16.65 6.32
CA TRP A 208 -0.55 17.31 7.52
C TRP A 208 0.50 18.08 8.33
N ARG A 209 1.78 17.71 8.21
CA ARG A 209 2.87 18.44 8.88
C ARG A 209 3.15 19.79 8.24
N LEU A 210 2.79 19.96 6.96
CA LEU A 210 3.13 21.12 6.14
C LEU A 210 1.97 22.12 6.02
N LEU A 211 0.73 21.67 6.27
CA LEU A 211 -0.43 22.54 6.20
C LEU A 211 -0.49 23.46 7.43
N PRO A 212 -0.77 24.77 7.26
CA PRO A 212 -1.02 25.67 8.39
C PRO A 212 -2.18 25.16 9.23
N GLN A 213 -2.15 25.47 10.54
CA GLN A 213 -3.23 25.13 11.47
C GLN A 213 -4.50 25.89 11.15
#